data_525174b483a0ffef99ff80f1a13940ea
#
_entry.id   525174b483a0ffef99ff80f1a13940ea
#
_cell.length_a   1.000
_cell.length_b   1.000
_cell.length_c   1.000
_cell.angle_alpha   90.00
_cell.angle_beta   90.00
_cell.angle_gamma   90.00
#
_symmetry.space_group_name_H-M   'P 1'
#
loop_
_entity.id
_entity.type
_entity.pdbx_description
1 polymer ?
#
loop_
_entity_poly.entity_id
_entity_poly.type
_entity_poly.pdbx_seq_one_letter_code
_entity_poly.pdbx_strand_id
1 'polypeptide(L)'
;MRKIVLAAALATSFAAGAIEVSPVVAVFSPSQKTGVLALTNTDSTPKTYQVSAEAWAVENGEQTRVATNDLIFRPSLVTIQPGKRQVIRYLKTNSTGDEQAYRVRVQEIIDPEVAKLPGLHQTVKIDSPWFWRAKDAQPKLAASWQGGRLVVVNTGTATAQLTNLTAGAEIKNGLVGYVLPTQTFRLNLKANTAPASVNVVVNGVAQELAVR
;
A
#
# COMPACT_ATOMS: atom_id res chain seq x y z
N MET A 1 3.74 -40.25 -48.70
CA MET A 1 4.19 -40.04 -47.32
C MET A 1 4.37 -38.53 -47.09
N ARG A 2 3.40 -37.89 -46.41
CA ARG A 2 3.43 -36.44 -46.12
C ARG A 2 4.17 -36.25 -44.80
N LYS A 3 5.33 -35.57 -44.83
CA LYS A 3 6.08 -35.18 -43.63
C LYS A 3 5.43 -33.93 -43.03
N ILE A 4 4.80 -34.06 -41.87
CA ILE A 4 4.30 -32.93 -41.08
C ILE A 4 5.48 -32.43 -40.27
N VAL A 5 5.94 -31.19 -40.58
CA VAL A 5 6.94 -30.46 -39.80
C VAL A 5 6.17 -29.71 -38.72
N LEU A 6 6.28 -30.16 -37.46
CA LEU A 6 5.71 -29.51 -36.31
C LEU A 6 6.66 -28.38 -35.88
N ALA A 7 6.32 -27.13 -36.21
CA ALA A 7 7.04 -25.96 -35.71
C ALA A 7 6.66 -25.70 -34.27
N ALA A 8 7.56 -25.99 -33.35
CA ALA A 8 7.42 -25.61 -31.94
C ALA A 8 7.69 -24.12 -31.80
N ALA A 9 6.62 -23.34 -31.58
CA ALA A 9 6.73 -21.94 -31.19
C ALA A 9 7.23 -21.87 -29.74
N LEU A 10 8.50 -21.47 -29.53
CA LEU A 10 8.99 -21.10 -28.22
C LEU A 10 8.30 -19.79 -27.81
N ALA A 11 7.33 -19.89 -26.92
CA ALA A 11 6.79 -18.73 -26.22
C ALA A 11 7.85 -18.24 -25.22
N THR A 12 8.64 -17.23 -25.62
CA THR A 12 9.48 -16.49 -24.68
C THR A 12 8.58 -15.64 -23.81
N SER A 13 8.31 -16.10 -22.59
CA SER A 13 7.70 -15.27 -21.54
C SER A 13 8.71 -14.16 -21.20
N PHE A 14 8.42 -12.94 -21.62
CA PHE A 14 9.10 -11.77 -21.09
C PHE A 14 8.68 -11.66 -19.62
N ALA A 15 9.61 -11.96 -18.69
CA ALA A 15 9.45 -11.60 -17.30
C ALA A 15 9.38 -10.07 -17.28
N ALA A 16 8.22 -9.51 -16.93
CA ALA A 16 8.11 -8.09 -16.67
C ALA A 16 9.06 -7.77 -15.51
N GLY A 17 10.16 -7.11 -15.82
CA GLY A 17 11.11 -6.66 -14.81
C GLY A 17 10.38 -5.76 -13.82
N ALA A 18 10.53 -6.02 -12.55
CA ALA A 18 9.92 -5.28 -11.47
C ALA A 18 10.96 -5.07 -10.37
N ILE A 19 10.62 -4.24 -9.39
CA ILE A 19 11.39 -4.07 -8.17
C ILE A 19 10.74 -4.90 -7.07
N GLU A 20 11.55 -5.58 -6.26
CA GLU A 20 11.12 -6.13 -4.98
C GLU A 20 11.39 -5.12 -3.87
N VAL A 21 10.40 -4.90 -3.01
CA VAL A 21 10.45 -3.99 -1.88
C VAL A 21 10.14 -4.77 -0.60
N SER A 22 10.97 -4.64 0.43
CA SER A 22 10.75 -5.29 1.71
C SER A 22 11.16 -4.39 2.88
N PRO A 23 10.25 -4.16 3.84
CA PRO A 23 8.86 -4.61 3.89
C PRO A 23 7.93 -3.78 3.00
N VAL A 24 6.85 -4.38 2.48
CA VAL A 24 5.79 -3.66 1.76
C VAL A 24 4.83 -3.01 2.76
N VAL A 25 4.35 -3.77 3.74
CA VAL A 25 3.53 -3.25 4.86
C VAL A 25 4.30 -3.47 6.14
N ALA A 26 4.36 -2.46 7.00
CA ALA A 26 5.09 -2.56 8.25
C ALA A 26 4.33 -1.95 9.43
N VAL A 27 4.41 -2.62 10.57
CA VAL A 27 3.93 -2.12 11.86
C VAL A 27 5.08 -2.19 12.84
N PHE A 28 5.43 -1.05 13.40
CA PHE A 28 6.54 -0.88 14.33
C PHE A 28 6.05 -0.44 15.71
N SER A 29 6.82 -0.74 16.74
CA SER A 29 6.60 -0.15 18.06
C SER A 29 6.93 1.35 18.05
N PRO A 30 6.34 2.18 18.92
CA PRO A 30 6.66 3.61 19.00
C PRO A 30 8.13 3.89 19.32
N SER A 31 8.80 2.97 20.00
CA SER A 31 10.23 3.09 20.36
C SER A 31 11.18 2.76 19.22
N GLN A 32 10.71 2.09 18.15
CA GLN A 32 11.58 1.72 17.03
C GLN A 32 11.79 2.92 16.10
N LYS A 33 12.94 3.54 16.24
CA LYS A 33 13.31 4.75 15.47
C LYS A 33 14.13 4.47 14.24
N THR A 34 14.72 3.30 14.12
CA THR A 34 15.61 2.95 13.00
C THR A 34 15.29 1.58 12.45
N GLY A 35 15.65 1.35 11.20
CA GLY A 35 15.53 0.06 10.54
C GLY A 35 15.97 0.15 9.09
N VAL A 36 15.53 -0.81 8.29
CA VAL A 36 15.93 -0.92 6.89
C VAL A 36 14.74 -1.14 5.97
N LEU A 37 14.86 -0.59 4.78
CA LEU A 37 14.06 -0.89 3.60
C LEU A 37 15.01 -1.53 2.59
N ALA A 38 14.69 -2.70 2.09
CA ALA A 38 15.47 -3.37 1.07
C ALA A 38 14.78 -3.28 -0.29
N LEU A 39 15.55 -2.94 -1.30
CA LEU A 39 15.13 -2.89 -2.69
C LEU A 39 15.97 -3.90 -3.49
N THR A 40 15.33 -4.75 -4.30
CA THR A 40 16.02 -5.64 -5.23
C THR A 40 15.58 -5.31 -6.66
N ASN A 41 16.53 -4.96 -7.52
CA ASN A 41 16.23 -4.76 -8.93
C ASN A 41 16.12 -6.12 -9.62
N THR A 42 14.92 -6.50 -10.04
CA THR A 42 14.66 -7.74 -10.80
C THR A 42 14.61 -7.52 -12.32
N ASP A 43 14.83 -6.28 -12.76
CA ASP A 43 14.97 -5.94 -14.18
C ASP A 43 16.34 -6.40 -14.74
N SER A 44 16.45 -6.53 -16.04
CA SER A 44 17.68 -6.84 -16.78
C SER A 44 18.61 -5.62 -16.97
N THR A 45 18.14 -4.41 -16.62
CA THR A 45 18.87 -3.15 -16.78
C THR A 45 19.05 -2.45 -15.43
N PRO A 46 20.10 -1.62 -15.26
CA PRO A 46 20.24 -0.77 -14.09
C PRO A 46 19.03 0.17 -13.94
N LYS A 47 18.53 0.32 -12.72
CA LYS A 47 17.37 1.17 -12.40
C LYS A 47 17.68 2.12 -11.26
N THR A 48 17.27 3.36 -11.40
CA THR A 48 17.40 4.37 -10.35
C THR A 48 16.09 4.55 -9.61
N TYR A 49 16.14 4.50 -8.28
CA TYR A 49 14.97 4.63 -7.43
C TYR A 49 15.16 5.77 -6.44
N GLN A 50 14.09 6.53 -6.25
CA GLN A 50 13.97 7.52 -5.20
C GLN A 50 13.05 6.97 -4.10
N VAL A 51 13.45 7.14 -2.83
CA VAL A 51 12.66 6.76 -1.65
C VAL A 51 12.30 8.02 -0.87
N SER A 52 11.02 8.15 -0.58
CA SER A 52 10.45 9.25 0.21
C SER A 52 9.33 8.78 1.10
N ALA A 53 8.87 9.62 2.01
CA ALA A 53 7.67 9.38 2.80
C ALA A 53 6.74 10.59 2.78
N GLU A 54 5.45 10.30 2.94
CA GLU A 54 4.41 11.28 3.25
C GLU A 54 3.76 10.87 4.56
N ALA A 55 3.52 11.82 5.46
CA ALA A 55 2.67 11.60 6.61
C ALA A 55 1.24 11.34 6.12
N TRP A 56 0.63 10.29 6.67
CA TRP A 56 -0.71 9.88 6.29
C TRP A 56 -1.63 10.12 7.48
N ALA A 57 -2.46 11.14 7.38
CA ALA A 57 -3.27 11.67 8.46
C ALA A 57 -4.76 11.73 8.09
N VAL A 58 -5.57 12.15 9.03
CA VAL A 58 -7.00 12.41 8.84
C VAL A 58 -7.26 13.86 9.20
N GLU A 59 -7.87 14.59 8.29
CA GLU A 59 -8.36 15.96 8.50
C GLU A 59 -9.84 16.02 8.11
N ASN A 60 -10.68 16.52 9.00
CA ASN A 60 -12.14 16.58 8.79
C ASN A 60 -12.77 15.22 8.41
N GLY A 61 -12.26 14.12 8.94
CA GLY A 61 -12.72 12.77 8.65
C GLY A 61 -12.24 12.16 7.33
N GLU A 62 -11.46 12.87 6.54
CA GLU A 62 -10.91 12.41 5.26
C GLU A 62 -9.40 12.20 5.35
N GLN A 63 -8.87 11.27 4.55
CA GLN A 63 -7.42 11.02 4.49
C GLN A 63 -6.69 12.15 3.79
N THR A 64 -5.59 12.58 4.40
CA THR A 64 -4.64 13.53 3.80
C THR A 64 -3.24 12.92 3.73
N ARG A 65 -2.42 13.42 2.81
CA ARG A 65 -1.01 13.06 2.67
C ARG A 65 -0.20 14.32 2.55
N VAL A 66 0.76 14.47 3.45
CA VAL A 66 1.60 15.66 3.52
C VAL A 66 3.07 15.22 3.51
N ALA A 67 3.89 15.92 2.72
CA ALA A 67 5.33 15.71 2.75
C ALA A 67 5.86 15.84 4.19
N THR A 68 6.75 14.95 4.59
CA THR A 68 7.25 14.91 5.96
C THR A 68 8.75 14.66 6.02
N ASN A 69 9.38 15.20 7.06
CA ASN A 69 10.75 14.89 7.46
C ASN A 69 10.81 13.97 8.69
N ASP A 70 9.68 13.46 9.15
CA ASP A 70 9.62 12.56 10.30
C ASP A 70 10.27 11.20 9.99
N LEU A 71 10.31 10.82 8.72
CA LEU A 71 10.89 9.56 8.26
C LEU A 71 11.92 9.84 7.17
N ILE A 72 13.19 9.71 7.52
CA ILE A 72 14.34 10.03 6.67
C ILE A 72 14.96 8.74 6.16
N PHE A 73 15.21 8.65 4.86
CA PHE A 73 15.88 7.51 4.21
C PHE A 73 17.29 7.86 3.75
N ARG A 74 18.25 6.93 3.92
CA ARG A 74 19.64 7.07 3.47
C ARG A 74 20.17 5.76 2.87
N PRO A 75 20.62 5.75 1.62
CA PRO A 75 20.47 6.82 0.63
C PRO A 75 18.99 6.98 0.22
N SER A 76 18.56 8.20 -0.16
CA SER A 76 17.21 8.45 -0.68
C SER A 76 17.10 8.31 -2.20
N LEU A 77 18.23 8.33 -2.89
CA LEU A 77 18.34 8.08 -4.34
C LEU A 77 19.45 7.05 -4.55
N VAL A 78 19.18 6.01 -5.35
CA VAL A 78 20.12 4.92 -5.58
C VAL A 78 19.89 4.26 -6.94
N THR A 79 21.01 3.96 -7.64
CA THR A 79 20.98 3.12 -8.84
C THR A 79 21.35 1.69 -8.46
N ILE A 80 20.49 0.73 -8.79
CA ILE A 80 20.64 -0.68 -8.47
C ILE A 80 20.89 -1.46 -9.75
N GLN A 81 22.00 -2.21 -9.80
CA GLN A 81 22.34 -3.07 -10.92
C GLN A 81 21.37 -4.26 -11.04
N PRO A 82 21.24 -4.89 -12.21
CA PRO A 82 20.41 -6.08 -12.41
C PRO A 82 20.67 -7.17 -11.37
N GLY A 83 19.62 -7.71 -10.77
CA GLY A 83 19.68 -8.77 -9.77
C GLY A 83 20.32 -8.36 -8.44
N LYS A 84 20.71 -7.10 -8.25
CA LYS A 84 21.32 -6.64 -7.01
C LYS A 84 20.31 -6.10 -6.03
N ARG A 85 20.64 -6.24 -4.74
CA ARG A 85 19.88 -5.73 -3.61
C ARG A 85 20.58 -4.53 -2.99
N GLN A 86 19.81 -3.49 -2.68
CA GLN A 86 20.25 -2.32 -1.94
C GLN A 86 19.49 -2.22 -0.63
N VAL A 87 20.22 -2.00 0.46
CA VAL A 87 19.65 -1.69 1.78
C VAL A 87 19.66 -0.19 1.99
N ILE A 88 18.50 0.35 2.33
CA ILE A 88 18.27 1.76 2.65
C ILE A 88 17.93 1.84 4.13
N ARG A 89 18.67 2.63 4.88
CA ARG A 89 18.40 2.85 6.30
C ARG A 89 17.37 3.94 6.47
N TYR A 90 16.45 3.77 7.43
CA TYR A 90 15.55 4.83 7.83
C TYR A 90 15.81 5.29 9.27
N LEU A 91 15.51 6.56 9.50
CA LEU A 91 15.46 7.19 10.82
C LEU A 91 14.10 7.86 10.97
N LYS A 92 13.37 7.50 12.03
CA LYS A 92 12.16 8.18 12.46
C LYS A 92 12.52 9.21 13.52
N THR A 93 12.26 10.49 13.25
CA THR A 93 12.68 11.62 14.09
C THR A 93 11.64 12.00 15.12
N ASN A 94 10.34 11.80 14.81
CA ASN A 94 9.23 12.17 15.67
C ASN A 94 8.59 10.93 16.31
N SER A 95 8.05 11.05 17.52
CA SER A 95 7.33 10.00 18.24
C SER A 95 6.21 10.65 19.06
N THR A 96 4.98 10.27 18.78
CA THR A 96 3.79 10.65 19.56
C THR A 96 3.25 9.42 20.29
N GLY A 97 2.35 9.60 21.25
CA GLY A 97 1.66 8.49 21.92
C GLY A 97 0.65 7.78 21.01
N ASP A 98 0.15 8.47 19.99
CA ASP A 98 -0.84 7.96 19.06
C ASP A 98 -0.19 7.21 17.89
N GLU A 99 -1.00 6.46 17.12
CA GLU A 99 -0.53 5.85 15.90
C GLU A 99 -0.08 6.93 14.91
N GLN A 100 1.11 6.74 14.36
CA GLN A 100 1.64 7.53 13.24
C GLN A 100 1.68 6.67 12.01
N ALA A 101 0.97 7.09 10.97
CA ALA A 101 0.91 6.40 9.69
C ALA A 101 1.69 7.17 8.62
N TYR A 102 2.38 6.44 7.77
CA TYR A 102 3.16 6.99 6.65
C TYR A 102 2.88 6.20 5.38
N ARG A 103 3.00 6.88 4.25
CA ARG A 103 3.10 6.26 2.93
C ARG A 103 4.54 6.36 2.46
N VAL A 104 5.25 5.23 2.52
CA VAL A 104 6.62 5.13 2.01
C VAL A 104 6.55 4.86 0.52
N ARG A 105 7.14 5.77 -0.24
CA ARG A 105 7.15 5.71 -1.71
C ARG A 105 8.50 5.29 -2.21
N VAL A 106 8.50 4.27 -3.07
CA VAL A 106 9.64 3.90 -3.92
C VAL A 106 9.25 4.20 -5.35
N GLN A 107 9.94 5.14 -5.97
CA GLN A 107 9.63 5.58 -7.33
C GLN A 107 10.83 5.40 -8.23
N GLU A 108 10.64 4.75 -9.37
CA GLU A 108 11.65 4.68 -10.43
C GLU A 108 11.81 6.05 -11.08
N ILE A 109 13.06 6.46 -11.23
CA ILE A 109 13.44 7.70 -11.93
C ILE A 109 14.02 7.32 -13.29
N ILE A 110 13.42 7.79 -14.36
CA ILE A 110 13.94 7.60 -15.71
C ILE A 110 15.14 8.51 -15.90
N ASP A 111 16.19 7.95 -16.51
CA ASP A 111 17.30 8.74 -17.02
C ASP A 111 16.78 9.80 -17.98
N PRO A 112 17.13 11.09 -17.81
CA PRO A 112 16.70 12.17 -18.71
C PRO A 112 17.02 11.93 -20.19
N GLU A 113 18.12 11.25 -20.50
CA GLU A 113 18.48 10.93 -21.89
C GLU A 113 17.58 9.83 -22.46
N VAL A 114 17.22 8.81 -21.65
CA VAL A 114 16.25 7.78 -22.03
C VAL A 114 14.86 8.38 -22.23
N ALA A 115 14.47 9.33 -21.39
CA ALA A 115 13.16 9.99 -21.49
C ALA A 115 12.97 10.79 -22.81
N LYS A 116 14.06 11.19 -23.47
CA LYS A 116 14.02 11.89 -24.77
C LYS A 116 13.84 10.95 -25.96
N LEU A 117 14.08 9.65 -25.81
CA LEU A 117 13.96 8.69 -26.88
C LEU A 117 12.49 8.47 -27.25
N PRO A 118 12.17 8.29 -28.55
CA PRO A 118 10.82 7.94 -28.97
C PRO A 118 10.38 6.59 -28.36
N GLY A 119 9.15 6.50 -27.91
CA GLY A 119 8.58 5.26 -27.39
C GLY A 119 7.79 5.43 -26.11
N LEU A 120 7.26 4.32 -25.59
CA LEU A 120 6.56 4.26 -24.31
C LEU A 120 7.57 3.99 -23.19
N HIS A 121 7.69 4.91 -22.25
CA HIS A 121 8.50 4.76 -21.06
C HIS A 121 7.61 4.45 -19.86
N GLN A 122 7.66 3.22 -19.38
CA GLN A 122 6.91 2.77 -18.22
C GLN A 122 7.81 2.83 -16.97
N THR A 123 7.29 3.41 -15.89
CA THR A 123 7.97 3.47 -14.59
C THR A 123 7.16 2.78 -13.51
N VAL A 124 7.85 2.31 -12.49
CA VAL A 124 7.23 1.69 -11.32
C VAL A 124 7.20 2.69 -10.17
N LYS A 125 6.04 2.76 -9.51
CA LYS A 125 5.84 3.50 -8.27
C LYS A 125 5.12 2.62 -7.28
N ILE A 126 5.73 2.39 -6.12
CA ILE A 126 5.17 1.61 -5.02
C ILE A 126 4.92 2.55 -3.84
N ASP A 127 3.69 2.56 -3.34
CA ASP A 127 3.29 3.28 -2.13
C ASP A 127 2.98 2.27 -1.02
N SER A 128 3.84 2.18 -0.04
CA SER A 128 3.79 1.21 1.06
C SER A 128 3.26 1.84 2.35
N PRO A 129 2.24 1.28 3.00
CA PRO A 129 1.75 1.78 4.28
C PRO A 129 2.63 1.29 5.44
N TRP A 130 3.15 2.22 6.24
CA TRP A 130 3.95 1.95 7.42
C TRP A 130 3.33 2.63 8.64
N PHE A 131 3.26 1.90 9.77
CA PHE A 131 2.58 2.35 10.98
C PHE A 131 3.52 2.21 12.18
N TRP A 132 3.56 3.24 13.02
CA TRP A 132 4.14 3.20 14.36
C TRP A 132 3.01 3.32 15.35
N ARG A 133 2.78 2.28 16.14
CA ARG A 133 1.66 2.24 17.10
C ARG A 133 1.97 1.39 18.33
N ALA A 134 1.31 1.69 19.45
CA ALA A 134 1.38 0.88 20.64
C ALA A 134 0.87 -0.55 20.38
N LYS A 135 1.37 -1.52 21.16
CA LYS A 135 1.03 -2.94 20.99
C LYS A 135 -0.46 -3.22 21.23
N ASP A 136 -1.08 -2.46 22.13
CA ASP A 136 -2.48 -2.54 22.53
C ASP A 136 -3.41 -1.65 21.70
N ALA A 137 -2.86 -0.87 20.76
CA ALA A 137 -3.68 -0.07 19.84
C ALA A 137 -4.56 -0.96 18.96
N GLN A 138 -5.87 -0.68 18.94
CA GLN A 138 -6.85 -1.47 18.20
C GLN A 138 -7.80 -0.57 17.40
N PRO A 139 -8.21 -1.00 16.20
CA PRO A 139 -9.30 -0.35 15.49
C PRO A 139 -10.63 -0.63 16.18
N LYS A 140 -11.53 0.34 16.16
CA LYS A 140 -12.93 0.19 16.60
C LYS A 140 -13.83 0.75 15.52
N LEU A 141 -14.46 -0.15 14.77
CA LEU A 141 -15.26 0.21 13.61
C LEU A 141 -16.75 0.25 13.93
N ALA A 142 -17.43 1.25 13.37
CA ALA A 142 -18.87 1.32 13.30
C ALA A 142 -19.27 1.50 11.83
N ALA A 143 -20.33 0.80 11.41
CA ALA A 143 -20.86 0.88 10.06
C ALA A 143 -22.26 1.49 10.04
N SER A 144 -22.54 2.31 9.03
CA SER A 144 -23.85 2.90 8.80
C SER A 144 -24.12 3.01 7.29
N TRP A 145 -25.41 3.18 6.92
CA TRP A 145 -25.79 3.39 5.53
C TRP A 145 -26.25 4.83 5.33
N GLN A 146 -25.55 5.58 4.48
CA GLN A 146 -25.84 7.00 4.26
C GLN A 146 -25.77 7.33 2.77
N GLY A 147 -26.84 7.89 2.23
CA GLY A 147 -26.86 8.33 0.84
C GLY A 147 -26.55 7.24 -0.19
N GLY A 148 -26.96 5.99 0.05
CA GLY A 148 -26.69 4.86 -0.84
C GLY A 148 -25.27 4.30 -0.73
N ARG A 149 -24.54 4.63 0.33
CA ARG A 149 -23.14 4.21 0.56
C ARG A 149 -22.96 3.56 1.92
N LEU A 150 -22.07 2.58 1.99
CA LEU A 150 -21.56 2.10 3.26
C LEU A 150 -20.57 3.12 3.82
N VAL A 151 -20.84 3.58 5.03
CA VAL A 151 -19.97 4.51 5.77
C VAL A 151 -19.39 3.75 6.96
N VAL A 152 -18.06 3.68 7.04
CA VAL A 152 -17.33 3.04 8.13
C VAL A 152 -16.52 4.10 8.86
N VAL A 153 -16.73 4.22 10.17
CA VAL A 153 -15.99 5.15 11.05
C VAL A 153 -15.08 4.33 11.96
N ASN A 154 -13.83 4.73 12.09
CA ASN A 154 -12.89 4.15 13.04
C ASN A 154 -12.73 5.06 14.26
N THR A 155 -13.31 4.68 15.39
CA THR A 155 -13.16 5.39 16.66
C THR A 155 -12.09 4.79 17.57
N GLY A 156 -11.34 3.81 17.04
CA GLY A 156 -10.23 3.18 17.75
C GLY A 156 -8.92 3.97 17.63
N THR A 157 -7.85 3.36 18.14
CA THR A 157 -6.51 3.94 18.22
C THR A 157 -5.52 3.37 17.20
N ALA A 158 -5.97 2.44 16.34
CA ALA A 158 -5.17 1.87 15.27
C ALA A 158 -5.90 1.90 13.93
N THR A 159 -5.14 1.99 12.85
CA THR A 159 -5.65 1.84 11.48
C THR A 159 -6.21 0.43 11.27
N ALA A 160 -7.40 0.38 10.66
CA ALA A 160 -8.02 -0.84 10.17
C ALA A 160 -7.66 -1.04 8.68
N GLN A 161 -6.98 -2.12 8.35
CA GLN A 161 -6.90 -2.62 6.98
C GLN A 161 -8.13 -3.47 6.70
N LEU A 162 -8.95 -3.07 5.76
CA LEU A 162 -10.15 -3.79 5.35
C LEU A 162 -9.84 -4.64 4.11
N THR A 163 -10.11 -5.93 4.21
CA THR A 163 -9.97 -6.87 3.09
C THR A 163 -11.19 -7.79 3.01
N ASN A 164 -11.47 -8.34 1.82
CA ASN A 164 -12.50 -9.35 1.61
C ASN A 164 -13.86 -8.97 2.22
N LEU A 165 -14.44 -7.87 1.76
CA LEU A 165 -15.73 -7.38 2.25
C LEU A 165 -16.89 -8.06 1.51
N THR A 166 -17.88 -8.53 2.26
CA THR A 166 -19.15 -9.06 1.74
C THR A 166 -20.30 -8.27 2.34
N ALA A 167 -21.17 -7.74 1.49
CA ALA A 167 -22.37 -6.98 1.87
C ALA A 167 -23.56 -7.44 1.03
N GLY A 168 -24.40 -8.31 1.62
CA GLY A 168 -25.46 -8.99 0.86
C GLY A 168 -24.88 -9.83 -0.29
N ALA A 169 -25.29 -9.53 -1.52
CA ALA A 169 -24.79 -10.19 -2.72
C ALA A 169 -23.47 -9.62 -3.27
N GLU A 170 -23.01 -8.48 -2.76
CA GLU A 170 -21.78 -7.86 -3.23
C GLU A 170 -20.56 -8.37 -2.48
N ILE A 171 -19.54 -8.80 -3.25
CA ILE A 171 -18.27 -9.30 -2.73
C ILE A 171 -17.13 -8.45 -3.32
N LYS A 172 -16.28 -7.94 -2.44
CA LYS A 172 -15.02 -7.24 -2.80
C LYS A 172 -13.85 -8.05 -2.25
N ASN A 173 -13.16 -8.75 -3.13
CA ASN A 173 -11.97 -9.53 -2.78
C ASN A 173 -10.72 -8.66 -2.69
N GLY A 174 -9.76 -9.09 -1.85
CA GLY A 174 -8.50 -8.40 -1.64
C GLY A 174 -8.63 -7.12 -0.81
N LEU A 175 -7.75 -6.17 -1.03
CA LEU A 175 -7.71 -4.91 -0.28
C LEU A 175 -8.89 -4.01 -0.67
N VAL A 176 -9.74 -3.70 0.31
CA VAL A 176 -10.86 -2.75 0.17
C VAL A 176 -10.39 -1.33 0.51
N GLY A 177 -9.57 -1.19 1.54
CA GLY A 177 -9.03 0.09 1.95
C GLY A 177 -8.42 0.08 3.35
N TYR A 178 -7.98 1.25 3.78
CA TYR A 178 -7.52 1.51 5.13
C TYR A 178 -8.42 2.57 5.76
N VAL A 179 -8.77 2.37 7.01
CA VAL A 179 -9.56 3.34 7.81
C VAL A 179 -8.71 3.73 9.01
N LEU A 180 -8.10 4.92 8.94
CA LEU A 180 -7.26 5.47 10.00
C LEU A 180 -8.10 5.81 11.23
N PRO A 181 -7.50 5.96 12.42
CA PRO A 181 -8.19 6.55 13.57
C PRO A 181 -8.89 7.86 13.21
N THR A 182 -10.11 8.05 13.67
CA THR A 182 -10.99 9.22 13.40
C THR A 182 -11.50 9.37 11.97
N GLN A 183 -11.12 8.50 11.04
CA GLN A 183 -11.56 8.57 9.66
C GLN A 183 -13.00 8.12 9.48
N THR A 184 -13.69 8.80 8.54
CA THR A 184 -14.97 8.39 7.94
C THR A 184 -14.71 7.85 6.53
N PHE A 185 -14.68 6.53 6.37
CA PHE A 185 -14.47 5.86 5.10
C PHE A 185 -15.79 5.59 4.40
N ARG A 186 -15.92 6.00 3.14
CA ARG A 186 -17.13 5.83 2.35
C ARG A 186 -16.91 4.89 1.19
N LEU A 187 -17.74 3.85 1.09
CA LEU A 187 -17.64 2.81 0.07
C LEU A 187 -18.93 2.74 -0.74
N ASN A 188 -18.81 2.91 -2.05
CA ASN A 188 -19.92 2.68 -2.96
C ASN A 188 -20.16 1.17 -3.08
N LEU A 189 -21.37 0.74 -2.79
CA LEU A 189 -21.86 -0.60 -3.04
C LEU A 189 -22.92 -0.55 -4.14
N LYS A 190 -23.05 -1.63 -4.90
CA LYS A 190 -24.09 -1.75 -5.92
C LYS A 190 -25.49 -2.01 -5.34
N ALA A 191 -25.58 -2.17 -4.01
CA ALA A 191 -26.82 -2.42 -3.31
C ALA A 191 -27.73 -1.18 -3.35
N ASN A 192 -29.02 -1.37 -3.67
CA ASN A 192 -30.02 -0.31 -3.65
C ASN A 192 -30.59 -0.06 -2.24
N THR A 193 -30.38 -0.99 -1.31
CA THR A 193 -30.88 -0.96 0.07
C THR A 193 -29.74 -1.25 1.04
N ALA A 194 -29.83 -0.70 2.25
CA ALA A 194 -28.87 -0.98 3.32
C ALA A 194 -28.82 -2.48 3.63
N PRO A 195 -27.64 -3.10 3.62
CA PRO A 195 -27.49 -4.45 4.18
C PRO A 195 -27.65 -4.39 5.71
N ALA A 196 -28.17 -5.45 6.34
CA ALA A 196 -28.30 -5.51 7.79
C ALA A 196 -26.91 -5.55 8.48
N SER A 197 -25.95 -6.22 7.84
CA SER A 197 -24.56 -6.29 8.29
C SER A 197 -23.61 -6.42 7.10
N VAL A 198 -22.34 -6.20 7.35
CA VAL A 198 -21.23 -6.47 6.43
C VAL A 198 -20.19 -7.36 7.10
N ASN A 199 -19.75 -8.40 6.39
CA ASN A 199 -18.64 -9.23 6.80
C ASN A 199 -17.36 -8.69 6.15
N VAL A 200 -16.33 -8.47 6.94
CA VAL A 200 -15.06 -7.91 6.47
C VAL A 200 -13.90 -8.47 7.29
N VAL A 201 -12.76 -8.66 6.66
CA VAL A 201 -11.52 -9.02 7.37
C VAL A 201 -10.81 -7.73 7.75
N VAL A 202 -10.65 -7.49 9.05
CA VAL A 202 -9.99 -6.32 9.64
C VAL A 202 -8.65 -6.74 10.22
N ASN A 203 -7.55 -6.22 9.69
CA ASN A 203 -6.19 -6.56 10.14
C ASN A 203 -5.96 -8.09 10.21
N GLY A 204 -6.52 -8.85 9.25
CA GLY A 204 -6.40 -10.31 9.19
C GLY A 204 -7.44 -11.09 10.01
N VAL A 205 -8.32 -10.42 10.75
CA VAL A 205 -9.37 -11.06 11.58
C VAL A 205 -10.75 -10.80 10.97
N ALA A 206 -11.51 -11.87 10.73
CA ALA A 206 -12.87 -11.76 10.22
C ALA A 206 -13.81 -11.14 11.29
N GLN A 207 -14.61 -10.17 10.87
CA GLN A 207 -15.56 -9.45 11.71
C GLN A 207 -16.87 -9.25 10.97
N GLU A 208 -17.96 -9.23 11.71
CA GLU A 208 -19.26 -8.79 11.24
C GLU A 208 -19.57 -7.42 11.83
N LEU A 209 -19.87 -6.44 10.98
CA LEU A 209 -20.26 -5.10 11.39
C LEU A 209 -21.76 -4.92 11.10
N ALA A 210 -22.56 -4.71 12.15
CA ALA A 210 -23.97 -4.31 12.00
C ALA A 210 -24.03 -2.94 11.33
N VAL A 211 -24.92 -2.78 10.34
CA VAL A 211 -25.11 -1.52 9.61
C VAL A 211 -26.33 -0.81 10.21
N ARG A 212 -26.14 0.44 10.66
CA ARG A 212 -27.17 1.27 11.26
C ARG A 212 -27.65 2.36 10.34
#